data_aad48003bb7613d74b06b7c0648d2add
#
_entry.id   aad48003bb7613d74b06b7c0648d2add
#
_cell.length_a   1.000
_cell.length_b   1.000
_cell.length_c   1.000
_cell.angle_alpha   90.00
_cell.angle_beta   90.00
_cell.angle_gamma   90.00
#
_symmetry.space_group_name_H-M   'P 1'
#
loop_
_entity.id
_entity.type
_entity.pdbx_description
1 polymer ?
#
loop_
_entity_poly.entity_id
_entity_poly.type
_entity_poly.pdbx_seq_one_letter_code
_entity_poly.pdbx_strand_id
1 'polypeptide(L)'
;MRTLMGHLAPTSGSVVFDGRDLLALPAHARAGLGIGYMPEDRGLVPELTVEENILVPLWVNRALVTEDRLALVYRVLPELVEMRGRRALLLSGGQQKLVALARALAAGTRLLLLDEPFEGVAPALSKRLADVIASLKGSEVSVLMAQSDLNHARRLVDTEFVVERGANVEAAAA
;
A
#
# COMPACT_ATOMS: atom_id res chain seq x y z
N MET A 1 6.60 -4.30 7.61
CA MET A 1 6.32 -4.28 6.15
C MET A 1 7.52 -4.67 5.30
N ARG A 2 8.71 -4.09 5.49
CA ARG A 2 9.90 -4.33 4.66
C ARG A 2 10.32 -5.79 4.53
N THR A 3 10.23 -6.58 5.62
CA THR A 3 10.52 -8.03 5.59
C THR A 3 9.53 -8.80 4.72
N LEU A 4 8.23 -8.45 4.78
CA LEU A 4 7.19 -9.06 3.95
C LEU A 4 7.44 -8.82 2.46
N MET A 5 8.00 -7.65 2.10
CA MET A 5 8.35 -7.32 0.72
C MET A 5 9.75 -7.76 0.31
N GLY A 6 10.53 -8.37 1.22
CA GLY A 6 11.88 -8.87 0.92
C GLY A 6 12.97 -7.80 0.87
N HIS A 7 12.69 -6.60 1.38
CA HIS A 7 13.67 -5.53 1.51
C HIS A 7 14.53 -5.65 2.77
N LEU A 8 14.15 -6.56 3.68
CA LEU A 8 14.88 -6.85 4.91
C LEU A 8 14.81 -8.37 5.15
N ALA A 9 15.97 -8.99 5.40
CA ALA A 9 16.03 -10.39 5.76
C ALA A 9 15.53 -10.61 7.20
N PRO A 10 14.67 -11.61 7.48
CA PRO A 10 14.31 -11.97 8.83
C PRO A 10 15.45 -12.70 9.52
N THR A 11 15.53 -12.58 10.85
CA THR A 11 16.48 -13.35 11.65
C THR A 11 16.03 -14.81 11.82
N SER A 12 14.72 -15.02 11.93
CA SER A 12 14.08 -16.33 12.08
C SER A 12 12.57 -16.22 11.76
N GLY A 13 11.88 -17.33 11.79
CA GLY A 13 10.45 -17.41 11.58
C GLY A 13 10.06 -17.74 10.14
N SER A 14 8.76 -17.72 9.85
CA SER A 14 8.19 -18.02 8.54
C SER A 14 7.11 -17.00 8.19
N VAL A 15 6.91 -16.79 6.90
CA VAL A 15 5.82 -15.95 6.38
C VAL A 15 5.14 -16.70 5.25
N VAL A 16 3.90 -17.11 5.49
CA VAL A 16 3.08 -17.81 4.49
C VAL A 16 1.98 -16.88 4.00
N PHE A 17 1.89 -16.72 2.68
CA PHE A 17 0.82 -15.99 2.01
C PHE A 17 0.20 -16.89 0.95
N ASP A 18 -1.08 -17.19 1.11
CA ASP A 18 -1.81 -18.04 0.17
C ASP A 18 -1.16 -19.41 -0.06
N GLY A 19 -0.71 -20.04 1.03
CA GLY A 19 -0.02 -21.34 1.00
C GLY A 19 1.42 -21.32 0.48
N ARG A 20 1.97 -20.13 0.14
CA ARG A 20 3.33 -19.95 -0.38
C ARG A 20 4.24 -19.32 0.67
N ASP A 21 5.42 -19.87 0.84
CA ASP A 21 6.46 -19.25 1.67
C ASP A 21 7.02 -18.01 0.96
N LEU A 22 6.72 -16.82 1.50
CA LEU A 22 7.23 -15.57 0.95
C LEU A 22 8.75 -15.42 1.11
N LEU A 23 9.33 -16.06 2.13
CA LEU A 23 10.77 -15.93 2.38
C LEU A 23 11.61 -16.67 1.34
N ALA A 24 11.03 -17.71 0.73
CA ALA A 24 11.66 -18.43 -0.38
C ALA A 24 11.61 -17.66 -1.72
N LEU A 25 10.83 -16.58 -1.80
CA LEU A 25 10.66 -15.80 -3.04
C LEU A 25 11.52 -14.53 -3.03
N PRO A 26 12.15 -14.19 -4.18
CA PRO A 26 12.82 -12.90 -4.30
C PRO A 26 11.82 -11.73 -4.21
N ALA A 27 12.29 -10.58 -3.75
CA ALA A 27 11.43 -9.40 -3.50
C ALA A 27 10.53 -9.03 -4.70
N HIS A 28 11.10 -9.02 -5.91
CA HIS A 28 10.37 -8.65 -7.13
C HIS A 28 9.23 -9.62 -7.49
N ALA A 29 9.31 -10.89 -7.08
CA ALA A 29 8.27 -11.88 -7.35
C ALA A 29 7.05 -11.73 -6.43
N ARG A 30 7.22 -11.09 -5.26
CA ARG A 30 6.14 -10.96 -4.26
C ARG A 30 5.01 -10.06 -4.75
N ALA A 31 5.32 -9.00 -5.47
CA ALA A 31 4.30 -8.17 -6.12
C ALA A 31 3.44 -8.97 -7.11
N GLY A 32 4.03 -9.97 -7.77
CA GLY A 32 3.33 -10.88 -8.69
C GLY A 32 2.27 -11.76 -8.04
N LEU A 33 2.26 -11.87 -6.72
CA LEU A 33 1.23 -12.57 -5.96
C LEU A 33 -0.01 -11.71 -5.69
N GLY A 34 -0.08 -10.50 -6.23
CA GLY A 34 -1.16 -9.55 -5.96
C GLY A 34 -0.96 -8.79 -4.64
N ILE A 35 0.29 -8.62 -4.20
CA ILE A 35 0.64 -7.83 -3.03
C ILE A 35 1.03 -6.43 -3.48
N GLY A 36 0.20 -5.44 -3.14
CA GLY A 36 0.52 -4.03 -3.30
C GLY A 36 1.21 -3.46 -2.06
N TYR A 37 2.22 -2.62 -2.24
CA TYR A 37 2.95 -2.04 -1.13
C TYR A 37 3.10 -0.53 -1.26
N MET A 38 2.68 0.16 -0.22
CA MET A 38 2.91 1.58 -0.01
C MET A 38 3.91 1.74 1.13
N PRO A 39 5.18 2.05 0.85
CA PRO A 39 6.18 2.31 1.88
C PRO A 39 5.99 3.69 2.52
N GLU A 40 6.53 3.86 3.72
CA GLU A 40 6.53 5.12 4.48
C GLU A 40 7.12 6.29 3.67
N ASP A 41 8.26 6.05 2.99
CA ASP A 41 8.97 7.04 2.16
C ASP A 41 8.33 7.28 0.78
N ARG A 42 7.14 6.68 0.53
CA ARG A 42 6.37 6.72 -0.72
C ARG A 42 7.03 5.97 -1.88
N GLY A 43 8.37 5.94 -1.97
CA GLY A 43 9.17 5.21 -2.97
C GLY A 43 8.81 5.55 -4.42
N LEU A 44 8.37 6.79 -4.72
CA LEU A 44 8.06 7.22 -6.08
C LEU A 44 9.35 7.45 -6.87
N VAL A 45 9.26 7.25 -8.19
CA VAL A 45 10.32 7.64 -9.13
C VAL A 45 10.08 9.11 -9.50
N PRO A 46 10.96 10.05 -9.08
CA PRO A 46 10.70 11.49 -9.18
C PRO A 46 10.50 12.00 -10.62
N GLU A 47 11.22 11.41 -11.57
CA GLU A 47 11.23 11.80 -12.99
C GLU A 47 10.01 11.28 -13.75
N LEU A 48 9.38 10.21 -13.26
CA LEU A 48 8.17 9.65 -13.86
C LEU A 48 6.95 10.50 -13.52
N THR A 49 5.99 10.49 -14.41
CA THR A 49 4.67 11.08 -14.19
C THR A 49 3.87 10.31 -13.13
N VAL A 50 2.77 10.88 -12.68
CA VAL A 50 1.80 10.21 -11.78
C VAL A 50 1.35 8.88 -12.39
N GLU A 51 0.91 8.90 -13.64
CA GLU A 51 0.41 7.69 -14.32
C GLU A 51 1.51 6.64 -14.49
N GLU A 52 2.70 7.03 -14.90
CA GLU A 52 3.84 6.12 -15.02
C GLU A 52 4.22 5.50 -13.67
N ASN A 53 4.24 6.28 -12.58
CA ASN A 53 4.48 5.75 -11.23
C ASN A 53 3.43 4.70 -10.82
N ILE A 54 2.16 4.90 -11.17
CA ILE A 54 1.09 3.94 -10.92
C ILE A 54 1.30 2.67 -11.74
N LEU A 55 1.77 2.81 -12.97
CA LEU A 55 1.94 1.70 -13.93
C LEU A 55 3.21 0.87 -13.72
N VAL A 56 4.25 1.41 -13.03
CA VAL A 56 5.53 0.70 -12.80
C VAL A 56 5.35 -0.78 -12.40
N PRO A 57 4.52 -1.13 -11.39
CA PRO A 57 4.38 -2.54 -11.00
C PRO A 57 3.65 -3.38 -12.07
N LEU A 58 2.85 -2.75 -12.92
CA LEU A 58 2.15 -3.44 -14.02
C LEU A 58 3.08 -3.73 -15.19
N TRP A 59 4.07 -2.86 -15.46
CA TRP A 59 5.05 -3.08 -16.54
C TRP A 59 5.93 -4.30 -16.30
N VAL A 60 6.27 -4.56 -15.03
CA VAL A 60 7.15 -5.69 -14.67
C VAL A 60 6.38 -6.98 -14.42
N ASN A 61 5.06 -6.90 -14.25
CA ASN A 61 4.21 -8.05 -13.98
C ASN A 61 3.01 -8.10 -14.93
N ARG A 62 3.20 -8.80 -16.06
CA ARG A 62 2.17 -8.94 -17.10
C ARG A 62 0.87 -9.60 -16.60
N ALA A 63 0.92 -10.40 -15.54
CA ALA A 63 -0.29 -10.99 -14.93
C ALA A 63 -1.21 -9.96 -14.28
N LEU A 64 -0.68 -8.76 -13.95
CA LEU A 64 -1.44 -7.62 -13.41
C LEU A 64 -1.94 -6.66 -14.51
N VAL A 65 -1.49 -6.85 -15.76
CA VAL A 65 -1.87 -5.96 -16.88
C VAL A 65 -3.29 -6.30 -17.30
N THR A 66 -4.25 -5.65 -16.64
CA THR A 66 -5.60 -5.52 -17.14
C THR A 66 -5.90 -4.03 -17.29
N GLU A 67 -6.53 -3.61 -18.40
CA GLU A 67 -6.97 -2.22 -18.61
C GLU A 67 -7.81 -1.71 -17.42
N ASP A 68 -8.45 -2.63 -16.72
CA ASP A 68 -9.30 -2.36 -15.56
C ASP A 68 -8.53 -1.85 -14.33
N ARG A 69 -7.23 -2.15 -14.16
CA ARG A 69 -6.49 -1.76 -12.95
C ARG A 69 -6.27 -0.25 -12.86
N LEU A 70 -5.86 0.39 -13.95
CA LEU A 70 -5.69 1.84 -13.98
C LEU A 70 -7.06 2.54 -13.89
N ALA A 71 -8.07 2.02 -14.58
CA ALA A 71 -9.43 2.53 -14.48
C ALA A 71 -10.00 2.40 -13.05
N LEU A 72 -9.73 1.28 -12.36
CA LEU A 72 -10.07 1.11 -10.96
C LEU A 72 -9.41 2.18 -10.08
N VAL A 73 -8.11 2.40 -10.24
CA VAL A 73 -7.36 3.40 -9.47
C VAL A 73 -7.98 4.80 -9.67
N TYR A 74 -8.26 5.21 -10.90
CA TYR A 74 -8.86 6.51 -11.18
C TYR A 74 -10.31 6.62 -10.71
N ARG A 75 -11.05 5.52 -10.64
CA ARG A 75 -12.39 5.50 -10.02
C ARG A 75 -12.32 5.76 -8.53
N VAL A 76 -11.34 5.18 -7.85
CA VAL A 76 -11.13 5.30 -6.40
C VAL A 76 -10.48 6.64 -6.03
N LEU A 77 -9.57 7.12 -6.87
CA LEU A 77 -8.78 8.35 -6.69
C LEU A 77 -8.90 9.27 -7.92
N PRO A 78 -10.12 9.82 -8.20
CA PRO A 78 -10.38 10.63 -9.41
C PRO A 78 -9.54 11.91 -9.46
N GLU A 79 -9.11 12.44 -8.30
CA GLU A 79 -8.23 13.59 -8.20
C GLU A 79 -6.87 13.40 -8.89
N LEU A 80 -6.44 12.16 -9.11
CA LEU A 80 -5.19 11.86 -9.82
C LEU A 80 -5.28 12.05 -11.33
N VAL A 81 -6.50 12.02 -11.90
CA VAL A 81 -6.72 12.18 -13.35
C VAL A 81 -6.19 13.53 -13.84
N GLU A 82 -6.48 14.61 -13.11
CA GLU A 82 -6.06 15.98 -13.48
C GLU A 82 -4.53 16.16 -13.41
N MET A 83 -3.86 15.36 -12.60
CA MET A 83 -2.41 15.46 -12.43
C MET A 83 -1.64 14.29 -13.06
N ARG A 84 -2.29 13.41 -13.82
CA ARG A 84 -1.70 12.17 -14.35
C ARG A 84 -0.41 12.39 -15.14
N GLY A 85 -0.31 13.49 -15.88
CA GLY A 85 0.88 13.85 -16.68
C GLY A 85 1.94 14.65 -15.91
N ARG A 86 1.71 15.00 -14.63
CA ARG A 86 2.70 15.74 -13.83
C ARG A 86 3.77 14.79 -13.30
N ARG A 87 5.03 15.21 -13.32
CA ARG A 87 6.13 14.45 -12.71
C ARG A 87 5.99 14.40 -11.19
N ALA A 88 6.35 13.27 -10.58
CA ALA A 88 6.22 13.06 -9.14
C ALA A 88 7.02 14.06 -8.32
N LEU A 89 8.18 14.54 -8.80
CA LEU A 89 9.00 15.55 -8.15
C LEU A 89 8.28 16.92 -8.00
N LEU A 90 7.26 17.20 -8.80
CA LEU A 90 6.49 18.44 -8.79
C LEU A 90 5.25 18.38 -7.89
N LEU A 91 5.03 17.26 -7.24
CA LEU A 91 3.89 17.05 -6.37
C LEU A 91 4.18 17.47 -4.93
N SER A 92 3.14 17.97 -4.23
CA SER A 92 3.21 18.13 -2.78
C SER A 92 3.35 16.77 -2.09
N GLY A 93 3.85 16.75 -0.84
CA GLY A 93 3.99 15.52 -0.07
C GLY A 93 2.70 14.71 0.05
N GLY A 94 1.56 15.40 0.20
CA GLY A 94 0.24 14.75 0.23
C GLY A 94 -0.15 14.15 -1.11
N GLN A 95 0.09 14.85 -2.22
CA GLN A 95 -0.16 14.32 -3.56
C GLN A 95 0.72 13.10 -3.86
N GLN A 96 2.00 13.15 -3.45
CA GLN A 96 2.88 11.99 -3.57
C GLN A 96 2.36 10.78 -2.77
N LYS A 97 1.77 11.02 -1.59
CA LYS A 97 1.18 9.95 -0.76
C LYS A 97 -0.03 9.31 -1.43
N LEU A 98 -0.89 10.10 -2.09
CA LEU A 98 -1.99 9.58 -2.92
C LEU A 98 -1.47 8.73 -4.10
N VAL A 99 -0.42 9.17 -4.78
CA VAL A 99 0.19 8.41 -5.88
C VAL A 99 0.80 7.09 -5.38
N ALA A 100 1.44 7.09 -4.21
CA ALA A 100 1.99 5.88 -3.61
C ALA A 100 0.88 4.87 -3.25
N LEU A 101 -0.26 5.35 -2.70
CA LEU A 101 -1.43 4.51 -2.45
C LEU A 101 -2.02 4.00 -3.78
N ALA A 102 -2.15 4.86 -4.79
CA ALA A 102 -2.64 4.49 -6.12
C ALA A 102 -1.80 3.38 -6.76
N ARG A 103 -0.47 3.48 -6.69
CA ARG A 103 0.46 2.44 -7.15
C ARG A 103 0.28 1.13 -6.39
N ALA A 104 0.11 1.20 -5.06
CA ALA A 104 -0.16 0.01 -4.27
C ALA A 104 -1.50 -0.64 -4.66
N LEU A 105 -2.56 0.15 -4.87
CA LEU A 105 -3.86 -0.31 -5.36
C LEU A 105 -3.77 -0.95 -6.76
N ALA A 106 -2.95 -0.40 -7.65
CA ALA A 106 -2.74 -0.97 -8.98
C ALA A 106 -2.17 -2.39 -8.91
N ALA A 107 -1.22 -2.65 -8.00
CA ALA A 107 -0.57 -3.95 -7.82
C ALA A 107 -1.36 -4.89 -6.89
N GLY A 108 -2.03 -4.34 -5.88
CA GLY A 108 -2.70 -5.09 -4.82
C GLY A 108 -4.05 -5.64 -5.25
N THR A 109 -4.07 -6.89 -5.68
CA THR A 109 -5.32 -7.60 -6.02
C THR A 109 -5.80 -8.49 -4.89
N ARG A 110 -4.94 -8.82 -3.91
CA ARG A 110 -5.22 -9.73 -2.80
C ARG A 110 -4.82 -9.16 -1.45
N LEU A 111 -3.72 -8.41 -1.39
CA LEU A 111 -3.20 -7.82 -0.16
C LEU A 111 -2.63 -6.43 -0.43
N LEU A 112 -2.98 -5.47 0.40
CA LEU A 112 -2.33 -4.17 0.49
C LEU A 112 -1.54 -4.10 1.79
N LEU A 113 -0.26 -3.74 1.66
CA LEU A 113 0.64 -3.41 2.76
C LEU A 113 0.79 -1.89 2.79
N LEU A 114 0.33 -1.24 3.85
CA LEU A 114 0.37 0.21 4.01
C LEU A 114 1.24 0.56 5.22
N ASP A 115 2.35 1.24 4.96
CA ASP A 115 3.32 1.64 5.98
C ASP A 115 3.18 3.13 6.29
N GLU A 116 2.70 3.46 7.49
CA GLU A 116 2.44 4.81 7.98
C GLU A 116 1.61 5.68 6.99
N PRO A 117 0.43 5.20 6.51
CA PRO A 117 -0.32 5.93 5.48
C PRO A 117 -0.80 7.31 5.93
N PHE A 118 -1.01 7.54 7.22
CA PHE A 118 -1.52 8.80 7.76
C PHE A 118 -0.45 9.74 8.30
N GLU A 119 0.81 9.30 8.36
CA GLU A 119 1.89 10.14 8.88
C GLU A 119 2.17 11.35 7.99
N GLY A 120 2.33 12.52 8.62
CA GLY A 120 2.75 13.76 7.96
C GLY A 120 1.78 14.31 6.92
N VAL A 121 0.49 13.96 7.00
CA VAL A 121 -0.55 14.47 6.09
C VAL A 121 -1.54 15.39 6.78
N ALA A 122 -2.08 16.35 6.04
CA ALA A 122 -3.12 17.24 6.53
C ALA A 122 -4.42 16.46 6.85
N PRO A 123 -5.24 16.93 7.81
CA PRO A 123 -6.45 16.22 8.24
C PRO A 123 -7.43 15.86 7.11
N ALA A 124 -7.60 16.76 6.13
CA ALA A 124 -8.46 16.50 4.99
C ALA A 124 -7.96 15.32 4.13
N LEU A 125 -6.63 15.21 3.96
CA LEU A 125 -6.04 14.09 3.22
C LEU A 125 -6.08 12.81 4.05
N SER A 126 -5.85 12.87 5.37
CA SER A 126 -6.01 11.71 6.25
C SER A 126 -7.43 11.13 6.14
N LYS A 127 -8.45 12.00 6.17
CA LYS A 127 -9.84 11.57 5.96
C LYS A 127 -10.01 10.91 4.58
N ARG A 128 -9.48 11.53 3.52
CA ARG A 128 -9.58 10.98 2.15
C ARG A 128 -8.93 9.61 2.04
N LEU A 129 -7.73 9.42 2.61
CA LEU A 129 -7.04 8.12 2.64
C LEU A 129 -7.87 7.09 3.43
N ALA A 130 -8.44 7.50 4.57
CA ALA A 130 -9.31 6.63 5.37
C ALA A 130 -10.56 6.20 4.60
N ASP A 131 -11.21 7.11 3.87
CA ASP A 131 -12.38 6.81 3.05
C ASP A 131 -12.03 5.81 1.93
N VAL A 132 -10.86 5.96 1.30
CA VAL A 132 -10.36 5.02 0.28
C VAL A 132 -10.14 3.64 0.89
N ILE A 133 -9.43 3.55 2.02
CA ILE A 133 -9.16 2.27 2.69
C ILE A 133 -10.48 1.62 3.14
N ALA A 134 -11.40 2.40 3.70
CA ALA A 134 -12.72 1.92 4.10
C ALA A 134 -13.53 1.35 2.93
N SER A 135 -13.40 1.94 1.73
CA SER A 135 -14.10 1.47 0.53
C SER A 135 -13.62 0.09 0.04
N LEU A 136 -12.47 -0.39 0.54
CA LEU A 136 -11.96 -1.72 0.23
C LEU A 136 -12.60 -2.81 1.13
N LYS A 137 -13.28 -2.42 2.21
CA LYS A 137 -14.00 -3.39 3.05
C LYS A 137 -15.08 -4.11 2.23
N GLY A 138 -15.13 -5.42 2.38
CA GLY A 138 -16.05 -6.26 1.60
C GLY A 138 -15.56 -6.61 0.19
N SER A 139 -14.40 -6.10 -0.24
CA SER A 139 -13.72 -6.59 -1.44
C SER A 139 -12.88 -7.84 -1.11
N GLU A 140 -12.33 -8.47 -2.16
CA GLU A 140 -11.41 -9.61 -2.00
C GLU A 140 -10.00 -9.21 -1.54
N VAL A 141 -9.76 -7.91 -1.31
CA VAL A 141 -8.44 -7.38 -0.94
C VAL A 141 -8.34 -7.21 0.57
N SER A 142 -7.43 -7.92 1.21
CA SER A 142 -7.06 -7.70 2.60
C SER A 142 -6.13 -6.50 2.73
N VAL A 143 -6.22 -5.78 3.86
CA VAL A 143 -5.33 -4.65 4.15
C VAL A 143 -4.57 -4.92 5.44
N LEU A 144 -3.24 -4.89 5.37
CA LEU A 144 -2.35 -4.87 6.53
C LEU A 144 -1.70 -3.50 6.64
N MET A 145 -1.97 -2.80 7.73
CA MET A 145 -1.47 -1.44 7.94
C MET A 145 -0.56 -1.40 9.18
N ALA A 146 0.62 -0.80 9.05
CA ALA A 146 1.45 -0.41 10.18
C ALA A 146 1.23 1.08 10.44
N GLN A 147 0.95 1.44 11.69
CA GLN A 147 0.66 2.81 12.08
C GLN A 147 1.10 3.05 13.52
N SER A 148 1.86 4.12 13.75
CA SER A 148 2.31 4.52 15.08
C SER A 148 1.22 5.24 15.88
N ASP A 149 0.33 5.97 15.22
CA ASP A 149 -0.82 6.67 15.80
C ASP A 149 -2.13 6.14 15.21
N LEU A 150 -2.97 5.55 16.06
CA LEU A 150 -4.22 4.89 15.67
C LEU A 150 -5.41 5.84 15.49
N ASN A 151 -5.30 7.15 15.74
CA ASN A 151 -6.43 8.08 15.76
C ASN A 151 -7.30 8.03 14.49
N HIS A 152 -6.71 7.81 13.32
CA HIS A 152 -7.43 7.69 12.05
C HIS A 152 -7.68 6.24 11.63
N ALA A 153 -6.93 5.29 12.17
CA ALA A 153 -6.90 3.89 11.74
C ALA A 153 -7.90 3.00 12.49
N ARG A 154 -8.19 3.28 13.76
CA ARG A 154 -8.95 2.37 14.64
C ARG A 154 -10.32 1.95 14.08
N ARG A 155 -11.00 2.82 13.34
CA ARG A 155 -12.30 2.51 12.71
C ARG A 155 -12.18 1.72 11.40
N LEU A 156 -10.96 1.56 10.89
CA LEU A 156 -10.71 0.91 9.61
C LEU A 156 -10.33 -0.56 9.78
N VAL A 157 -9.82 -0.94 10.96
CA VAL A 157 -9.26 -2.26 11.22
C VAL A 157 -10.29 -3.17 11.90
N ASP A 158 -10.22 -4.45 11.59
CA ASP A 158 -11.04 -5.50 12.20
C ASP A 158 -10.23 -6.22 13.29
N THR A 159 -8.91 -6.19 13.21
CA THR A 159 -7.99 -6.79 14.19
C THR A 159 -6.77 -5.87 14.35
N GLU A 160 -6.37 -5.67 15.60
CA GLU A 160 -5.22 -4.85 15.97
C GLU A 160 -4.15 -5.72 16.63
N PHE A 161 -2.89 -5.55 16.20
CA PHE A 161 -1.72 -6.13 16.84
C PHE A 161 -0.84 -4.99 17.38
N VAL A 162 -0.59 -4.99 18.67
CA VAL A 162 0.25 -3.97 19.29
C VAL A 162 1.68 -4.52 19.43
N VAL A 163 2.66 -3.81 18.86
CA VAL A 163 4.07 -4.17 18.97
C VAL A 163 4.77 -3.17 19.87
N GLU A 164 5.22 -3.63 21.04
CA GLU A 164 5.99 -2.83 21.99
C GLU A 164 7.36 -3.48 22.24
N ARG A 165 8.42 -2.69 22.16
CA ARG A 165 9.82 -3.13 22.43
C ARG A 165 10.20 -4.39 21.65
N GLY A 166 9.69 -4.53 20.42
CA GLY A 166 9.98 -5.67 19.55
C GLY A 166 9.19 -6.94 19.84
N ALA A 167 8.19 -6.89 20.72
CA ALA A 167 7.31 -8.01 21.02
C ALA A 167 5.84 -7.63 20.71
N ASN A 168 5.07 -8.62 20.27
CA ASN A 168 3.62 -8.46 20.18
C ASN A 168 3.05 -8.54 21.61
N VAL A 169 2.36 -7.49 22.03
CA VAL A 169 1.54 -7.51 23.25
C VAL A 169 0.10 -7.80 22.84
N GLU A 170 -0.64 -8.58 23.65
CA GLU A 170 -2.00 -9.00 23.30
C GLU A 170 -2.84 -7.81 22.87
N ALA A 171 -3.40 -7.90 21.66
CA ALA A 171 -4.35 -6.92 21.18
C ALA A 171 -5.64 -7.02 21.99
N ALA A 172 -6.10 -5.91 22.52
CA ALA A 172 -7.49 -5.82 22.97
C ALA A 172 -8.39 -6.03 21.74
N ALA A 173 -9.34 -6.96 21.83
CA ALA A 173 -10.34 -7.14 20.80
C ALA A 173 -11.06 -5.80 20.59
N ALA A 174 -11.12 -5.33 19.35
CA ALA A 174 -11.80 -4.09 18.98
C ALA A 174 -13.31 -4.21 19.11
#